data_8d8784ad80cc9cf0bc874585898bd63d
#
_entry.id   8d8784ad80cc9cf0bc874585898bd63d
#
_cell.length_a   1.000
_cell.length_b   1.000
_cell.length_c   1.000
_cell.angle_alpha   90.00
_cell.angle_beta   90.00
_cell.angle_gamma   90.00
#
_symmetry.space_group_name_H-M   'P 1'
#
loop_
_entity.id
_entity.type
_entity.pdbx_description
1 polymer ?
#
loop_
_entity_poly.entity_id
_entity_poly.type
_entity_poly.pdbx_seq_one_letter_code
_entity_poly.pdbx_strand_id
1 'polypeptide(L)'
;MIRAAQERGKAWFAKNYKIDPAGFTHYYLYALERGKSFQEAAAGRSVKEPTWYNDGFEFLKKTQKANGCWDSQKDFEDVNTAFSVLFLLRSTKKAIERAKSYGDGSLLAGRGLPTEVQEVRVRGGQVAAKRLANPTTELIEILSKPDHAMFAAVAADVDLLRERLKSAKPEEKKELLNRLRTLAATGVPDARVTSVRVLSQLRDIESCPALLAALDDPDWQVVLAADEGLQFMGWKTSGVNLLGDKPDNKARATAKERWKTWYLTVRPDAELE
;
A
#
# COMPACT_ATOMS: atom_id res chain seq x y z
N MET A 1 -19.55 0.80 20.57
CA MET A 1 -18.41 1.11 21.46
C MET A 1 -17.42 2.09 20.83
N ILE A 2 -16.87 1.85 19.64
CA ILE A 2 -15.86 2.72 18.96
C ILE A 2 -16.39 4.15 18.71
N ARG A 3 -17.59 4.31 18.14
CA ARG A 3 -18.18 5.65 17.87
C ARG A 3 -18.29 6.51 19.14
N ALA A 4 -18.73 5.92 20.25
CA ALA A 4 -18.85 6.65 21.52
C ALA A 4 -17.47 7.08 22.05
N ALA A 5 -16.43 6.28 21.86
CA ALA A 5 -15.05 6.65 22.21
C ALA A 5 -14.54 7.81 21.33
N GLN A 6 -14.81 7.77 20.03
CA GLN A 6 -14.48 8.84 19.09
C GLN A 6 -15.15 10.18 19.47
N GLU A 7 -16.44 10.15 19.79
CA GLU A 7 -17.18 11.35 20.18
C GLU A 7 -16.65 11.94 21.50
N ARG A 8 -16.35 11.10 22.51
CA ARG A 8 -15.70 11.57 23.75
C ARG A 8 -14.32 12.21 23.47
N GLY A 9 -13.52 11.58 22.61
CA GLY A 9 -12.22 12.10 22.21
C GLY A 9 -12.34 13.45 21.50
N LYS A 10 -13.29 13.60 20.58
CA LYS A 10 -13.56 14.87 19.89
C LYS A 10 -13.99 15.97 20.87
N ALA A 11 -14.91 15.65 21.80
CA ALA A 11 -15.39 16.58 22.80
C ALA A 11 -14.24 17.04 23.74
N TRP A 12 -13.42 16.09 24.20
CA TRP A 12 -12.25 16.41 25.03
C TRP A 12 -11.28 17.32 24.28
N PHE A 13 -10.97 16.99 23.02
CA PHE A 13 -10.05 17.75 22.19
C PHE A 13 -10.58 19.17 21.94
N ALA A 14 -11.87 19.34 21.62
CA ALA A 14 -12.47 20.65 21.42
C ALA A 14 -12.38 21.53 22.67
N LYS A 15 -12.51 20.94 23.86
CA LYS A 15 -12.42 21.65 25.15
C LYS A 15 -10.98 22.02 25.51
N ASN A 16 -9.99 21.19 25.13
CA ASN A 16 -8.60 21.32 25.57
C ASN A 16 -7.66 21.77 24.45
N TYR A 17 -8.19 22.12 23.28
CA TYR A 17 -7.38 22.56 22.16
C TYR A 17 -6.60 23.82 22.50
N LYS A 18 -5.29 23.74 22.27
CA LYS A 18 -4.34 24.85 22.34
C LYS A 18 -3.33 24.66 21.22
N ILE A 19 -2.87 25.76 20.63
CA ILE A 19 -1.86 25.69 19.58
C ILE A 19 -0.46 25.41 20.12
N ASP A 20 -0.21 25.91 21.33
CA ASP A 20 1.05 25.72 22.05
C ASP A 20 0.77 25.07 23.42
N PRO A 21 0.57 23.74 23.47
CA PRO A 21 0.57 23.01 24.72
C PRO A 21 1.99 22.95 25.27
N ALA A 22 2.17 23.18 26.56
CA ALA A 22 3.48 23.06 27.19
C ALA A 22 4.16 21.71 26.87
N GLY A 23 5.40 21.74 26.42
CA GLY A 23 6.21 20.53 26.16
C GLY A 23 6.61 20.36 24.69
N PHE A 24 6.15 19.29 24.06
CA PHE A 24 6.57 18.92 22.70
C PHE A 24 5.68 19.58 21.63
N THR A 25 5.64 20.90 21.55
CA THR A 25 4.72 21.66 20.68
C THR A 25 4.83 21.28 19.21
N HIS A 26 6.04 21.14 18.65
CA HIS A 26 6.24 20.82 17.24
C HIS A 26 5.76 19.40 16.90
N TYR A 27 6.02 18.42 17.77
CA TYR A 27 5.47 17.08 17.65
C TYR A 27 3.94 17.09 17.74
N TYR A 28 3.38 17.89 18.66
CA TYR A 28 1.93 18.04 18.79
C TYR A 28 1.32 18.64 17.52
N LEU A 29 1.91 19.68 16.93
CA LEU A 29 1.42 20.25 15.66
C LEU A 29 1.42 19.21 14.54
N TYR A 30 2.48 18.44 14.42
CA TYR A 30 2.54 17.33 13.45
C TYR A 30 1.45 16.30 13.71
N ALA A 31 1.24 15.87 14.97
CA ALA A 31 0.18 14.93 15.34
C ALA A 31 -1.22 15.50 15.09
N LEU A 32 -1.41 16.81 15.34
CA LEU A 32 -2.63 17.55 15.05
C LEU A 32 -2.96 17.52 13.54
N GLU A 33 -1.96 17.82 12.69
CA GLU A 33 -2.11 17.76 11.23
C GLU A 33 -2.56 16.37 10.77
N ARG A 34 -1.93 15.32 11.29
CA ARG A 34 -2.30 13.93 10.97
C ARG A 34 -3.73 13.61 11.36
N GLY A 35 -4.08 13.89 12.62
CA GLY A 35 -5.42 13.62 13.15
C GLY A 35 -6.51 14.36 12.38
N LYS A 36 -6.30 15.63 12.09
CA LYS A 36 -7.24 16.45 11.32
C LYS A 36 -7.34 16.03 9.86
N SER A 37 -6.23 15.72 9.20
CA SER A 37 -6.22 15.23 7.83
C SER A 37 -6.96 13.90 7.67
N PHE A 38 -6.79 12.96 8.61
CA PHE A 38 -7.59 11.72 8.62
C PHE A 38 -9.07 11.96 8.91
N GLN A 39 -9.42 12.91 9.80
CA GLN A 39 -10.82 13.28 10.05
C GLN A 39 -11.47 13.88 8.80
N GLU A 40 -10.78 14.78 8.10
CA GLU A 40 -11.23 15.37 6.84
C GLU A 40 -11.46 14.27 5.78
N ALA A 41 -10.51 13.35 5.64
CA ALA A 41 -10.58 12.24 4.69
C ALA A 41 -11.77 11.30 5.00
N ALA A 42 -11.95 10.93 6.26
CA ALA A 42 -13.06 10.07 6.71
C ALA A 42 -14.43 10.74 6.53
N ALA A 43 -14.49 12.07 6.63
CA ALA A 43 -15.71 12.85 6.40
C ALA A 43 -15.98 13.17 4.92
N GLY A 44 -15.07 12.77 4.01
CA GLY A 44 -15.14 13.13 2.59
C GLY A 44 -15.02 14.63 2.31
N ARG A 45 -14.47 15.40 3.24
CA ARG A 45 -14.32 16.85 3.15
C ARG A 45 -12.85 17.20 3.01
N SER A 46 -12.56 18.22 2.21
CA SER A 46 -11.23 18.82 2.14
C SER A 46 -11.38 20.32 2.38
N VAL A 47 -10.85 20.79 3.50
CA VAL A 47 -10.84 22.22 3.82
C VAL A 47 -9.49 22.77 3.38
N LYS A 48 -9.51 23.82 2.53
CA LYS A 48 -8.27 24.42 2.02
C LYS A 48 -7.45 25.06 3.11
N GLU A 49 -8.06 25.89 3.93
CA GLU A 49 -7.42 26.70 4.99
C GLU A 49 -8.22 26.55 6.29
N PRO A 50 -8.05 25.44 7.02
CA PRO A 50 -8.74 25.27 8.28
C PRO A 50 -8.10 26.14 9.38
N THR A 51 -8.92 26.66 10.30
CA THR A 51 -8.48 27.56 11.39
C THR A 51 -7.29 27.00 12.17
N TRP A 52 -7.35 25.73 12.54
CA TRP A 52 -6.26 25.08 13.28
C TRP A 52 -4.93 25.07 12.52
N TYR A 53 -4.96 25.06 11.19
CA TYR A 53 -3.74 25.13 10.39
C TYR A 53 -3.19 26.55 10.35
N ASN A 54 -4.06 27.54 10.17
CA ASN A 54 -3.66 28.94 10.16
C ASN A 54 -3.08 29.36 11.52
N ASP A 55 -3.69 28.92 12.63
CA ASP A 55 -3.18 29.16 13.99
C ASP A 55 -1.77 28.55 14.16
N GLY A 56 -1.58 27.31 13.70
CA GLY A 56 -0.27 26.67 13.73
C GLY A 56 0.76 27.30 12.81
N PHE A 57 0.34 27.76 11.63
CA PHE A 57 1.20 28.48 10.70
C PHE A 57 1.70 29.80 11.32
N GLU A 58 0.81 30.61 11.88
CA GLU A 58 1.18 31.86 12.51
C GLU A 58 2.08 31.64 13.75
N PHE A 59 1.81 30.58 14.53
CA PHE A 59 2.67 30.18 15.65
C PHE A 59 4.08 29.84 15.15
N LEU A 60 4.21 29.00 14.15
CA LEU A 60 5.51 28.58 13.59
C LEU A 60 6.25 29.76 12.96
N LYS A 61 5.56 30.62 12.21
CA LYS A 61 6.13 31.83 11.63
C LYS A 61 6.72 32.77 12.68
N LYS A 62 6.00 32.93 13.80
CA LYS A 62 6.43 33.81 14.92
C LYS A 62 7.62 33.21 15.69
N THR A 63 7.73 31.90 15.79
CA THR A 63 8.73 31.22 16.62
C THR A 63 9.95 30.71 15.82
N GLN A 64 9.96 30.90 14.51
CA GLN A 64 11.10 30.54 13.66
C GLN A 64 12.31 31.41 13.99
N LYS A 65 13.47 30.79 14.17
CA LYS A 65 14.74 31.48 14.39
C LYS A 65 15.31 32.08 13.11
N ALA A 66 16.26 33.00 13.23
CA ALA A 66 16.94 33.64 12.11
C ALA A 66 17.69 32.65 11.21
N ASN A 67 18.14 31.49 11.73
CA ASN A 67 18.77 30.41 10.99
C ASN A 67 17.78 29.50 10.28
N GLY A 68 16.47 29.78 10.37
CA GLY A 68 15.40 28.98 9.74
C GLY A 68 14.90 27.80 10.56
N CYS A 69 15.51 27.49 11.67
CA CYS A 69 15.13 26.37 12.52
C CYS A 69 14.06 26.73 13.55
N TRP A 70 13.49 25.71 14.19
CA TRP A 70 12.65 25.82 15.38
C TRP A 70 13.30 25.06 16.54
N ASP A 71 13.35 25.74 17.69
CA ASP A 71 13.88 25.16 18.91
C ASP A 71 12.78 25.06 19.96
N SER A 72 12.76 23.98 20.69
CA SER A 72 12.09 23.88 21.97
C SER A 72 13.16 23.77 23.04
N GLN A 73 12.90 24.17 24.25
CA GLN A 73 13.82 24.32 25.40
C GLN A 73 14.82 23.18 25.69
N LYS A 74 15.01 22.19 24.80
CA LYS A 74 15.90 21.02 24.96
C LYS A 74 16.43 20.55 23.61
N ASP A 75 17.57 20.99 23.19
CA ASP A 75 18.51 20.38 22.19
C ASP A 75 17.97 19.49 21.04
N PHE A 76 16.70 19.64 20.63
CA PHE A 76 16.07 18.88 19.56
C PHE A 76 15.74 19.74 18.34
N GLU A 77 16.64 20.66 18.00
CA GLU A 77 16.44 21.62 16.90
C GLU A 77 16.11 20.93 15.58
N ASP A 78 16.84 19.87 15.23
CA ASP A 78 16.61 19.10 13.99
C ASP A 78 15.23 18.43 13.99
N VAL A 79 14.85 17.82 15.11
CA VAL A 79 13.58 17.12 15.27
C VAL A 79 12.41 18.10 15.22
N ASN A 80 12.52 19.23 15.93
CA ASN A 80 11.50 20.26 15.95
C ASN A 80 11.33 20.91 14.58
N THR A 81 12.44 21.15 13.88
CA THR A 81 12.43 21.67 12.52
C THR A 81 11.77 20.68 11.55
N ALA A 82 12.09 19.40 11.64
CA ALA A 82 11.47 18.38 10.82
C ALA A 82 9.95 18.29 11.03
N PHE A 83 9.48 18.28 12.28
CA PHE A 83 8.04 18.27 12.58
C PHE A 83 7.33 19.54 12.12
N SER A 84 7.96 20.70 12.26
CA SER A 84 7.42 21.98 11.78
C SER A 84 7.25 21.98 10.25
N VAL A 85 8.27 21.52 9.53
CA VAL A 85 8.21 21.39 8.06
C VAL A 85 7.12 20.41 7.63
N LEU A 86 7.00 19.25 8.28
CA LEU A 86 5.96 18.26 7.99
C LEU A 86 4.55 18.83 8.23
N PHE A 87 4.35 19.60 9.28
CA PHE A 87 3.10 20.33 9.54
C PHE A 87 2.82 21.36 8.42
N LEU A 88 3.78 22.23 8.13
CA LEU A 88 3.64 23.28 7.10
C LEU A 88 3.34 22.73 5.71
N LEU A 89 3.95 21.60 5.36
CA LEU A 89 3.70 20.92 4.09
C LEU A 89 2.33 20.24 4.02
N ARG A 90 1.61 20.12 5.14
CA ARG A 90 0.42 19.27 5.25
C ARG A 90 0.68 17.87 4.68
N SER A 91 1.77 17.25 5.13
CA SER A 91 2.33 16.04 4.57
C SER A 91 1.33 14.88 4.54
N THR A 92 0.53 14.72 5.60
CA THR A 92 -0.49 13.66 5.69
C THR A 92 -1.63 13.90 4.70
N LYS A 93 -2.12 15.13 4.59
CA LYS A 93 -3.16 15.48 3.60
C LYS A 93 -2.68 15.19 2.18
N LYS A 94 -1.46 15.63 1.84
CA LYS A 94 -0.86 15.37 0.52
C LYS A 94 -0.68 13.88 0.26
N ALA A 95 -0.28 13.10 1.27
CA ALA A 95 -0.14 11.63 1.14
C ALA A 95 -1.51 10.97 0.89
N ILE A 96 -2.56 11.35 1.61
CA ILE A 96 -3.92 10.86 1.42
C ILE A 96 -4.46 11.25 0.02
N GLU A 97 -4.23 12.50 -0.40
CA GLU A 97 -4.65 12.98 -1.72
C GLU A 97 -3.92 12.25 -2.84
N ARG A 98 -2.62 12.00 -2.70
CA ARG A 98 -1.84 11.17 -3.62
C ARG A 98 -2.35 9.73 -3.66
N ALA A 99 -2.58 9.10 -2.52
CA ALA A 99 -3.12 7.74 -2.47
C ALA A 99 -4.48 7.63 -3.18
N LYS A 100 -5.34 8.65 -3.05
CA LYS A 100 -6.61 8.73 -3.79
C LYS A 100 -6.41 8.94 -5.29
N SER A 101 -5.36 9.66 -5.69
CA SER A 101 -5.04 9.96 -7.10
C SER A 101 -4.39 8.80 -7.83
N TYR A 102 -3.61 7.97 -7.13
CA TYR A 102 -2.87 6.86 -7.71
C TYR A 102 -3.61 5.51 -7.64
N GLY A 103 -4.89 5.48 -7.24
CA GLY A 103 -5.55 4.24 -6.86
C GLY A 103 -4.92 3.66 -5.59
N ASP A 104 -5.00 2.38 -5.32
CA ASP A 104 -4.48 1.75 -4.10
C ASP A 104 -2.94 1.66 -4.02
N GLY A 105 -2.24 2.61 -4.61
CA GLY A 105 -0.83 2.87 -4.35
C GLY A 105 0.18 1.83 -4.86
N SER A 106 -0.20 0.94 -5.75
CA SER A 106 0.78 0.15 -6.47
C SER A 106 1.38 0.97 -7.62
N LEU A 107 2.36 1.79 -7.30
CA LEU A 107 3.31 2.33 -8.29
C LEU A 107 4.16 1.17 -8.80
N LEU A 108 3.65 0.42 -9.73
CA LEU A 108 4.45 -0.42 -10.61
C LEU A 108 5.24 0.48 -11.53
N ALA A 109 6.43 0.90 -11.09
CA ALA A 109 7.56 1.43 -11.86
C ALA A 109 7.22 1.83 -13.32
N GLY A 110 6.44 2.89 -13.52
CA GLY A 110 6.20 3.47 -14.85
C GLY A 110 5.32 2.66 -15.82
N ARG A 111 4.80 1.51 -15.42
CA ARG A 111 3.96 0.64 -16.27
C ARG A 111 2.46 0.69 -15.91
N GLY A 112 1.95 1.74 -15.34
CA GLY A 112 0.54 1.86 -14.94
C GLY A 112 -0.24 2.96 -15.65
N LEU A 113 0.33 3.57 -16.69
CA LEU A 113 -0.41 4.51 -17.51
C LEU A 113 -1.12 3.75 -18.64
N PRO A 114 -2.45 3.94 -18.83
CA PRO A 114 -3.15 3.39 -19.97
C PRO A 114 -2.46 3.83 -21.26
N THR A 115 -2.11 2.89 -22.11
CA THR A 115 -1.50 3.15 -23.43
C THR A 115 -2.46 3.88 -24.38
N GLU A 116 -3.75 3.88 -24.06
CA GLU A 116 -4.78 4.59 -24.86
C GLU A 116 -5.54 5.58 -23.98
N VAL A 117 -5.32 6.86 -24.25
CA VAL A 117 -5.97 8.01 -23.58
C VAL A 117 -7.49 8.03 -23.77
N GLN A 118 -8.03 7.30 -24.74
CA GLN A 118 -9.46 7.27 -25.06
C GLN A 118 -10.33 6.55 -24.01
N GLU A 119 -9.77 5.73 -23.14
CA GLU A 119 -10.51 5.01 -22.08
C GLU A 119 -10.49 5.71 -20.71
N VAL A 120 -9.79 6.81 -20.61
CA VAL A 120 -9.65 7.58 -19.37
C VAL A 120 -10.81 8.57 -19.24
N ARG A 121 -11.71 8.35 -18.30
CA ARG A 121 -12.76 9.34 -17.96
C ARG A 121 -12.26 10.21 -16.80
N VAL A 122 -12.22 11.53 -17.04
CA VAL A 122 -11.95 12.50 -15.99
C VAL A 122 -13.28 12.92 -15.35
N ARG A 123 -13.47 12.65 -14.07
CA ARG A 123 -14.63 13.08 -13.29
C ARG A 123 -14.16 13.92 -12.10
N GLY A 124 -14.50 15.19 -12.10
CA GLY A 124 -14.11 16.12 -11.04
C GLY A 124 -12.59 16.34 -10.91
N GLY A 125 -11.85 16.32 -12.05
CA GLY A 125 -10.39 16.48 -12.06
C GLY A 125 -9.59 15.21 -11.65
N GLN A 126 -10.28 14.08 -11.45
CA GLN A 126 -9.65 12.77 -11.17
C GLN A 126 -9.83 11.83 -12.36
N VAL A 127 -8.77 11.13 -12.69
CA VAL A 127 -8.81 10.06 -13.68
C VAL A 127 -9.60 8.90 -13.08
N ALA A 128 -10.82 8.67 -13.59
CA ALA A 128 -11.59 7.49 -13.25
C ALA A 128 -11.27 6.41 -14.29
N ALA A 129 -10.40 5.48 -13.97
CA ALA A 129 -10.22 4.28 -14.78
C ALA A 129 -11.56 3.55 -14.90
N LYS A 130 -11.93 3.17 -16.11
CA LYS A 130 -13.12 2.35 -16.35
C LYS A 130 -12.83 0.98 -15.71
N ARG A 131 -13.53 0.66 -14.62
CA ARG A 131 -13.42 -0.68 -14.03
C ARG A 131 -13.80 -1.71 -15.07
N LEU A 132 -12.95 -2.69 -15.26
CA LEU A 132 -13.20 -3.81 -16.15
C LEU A 132 -14.46 -4.54 -15.68
N ALA A 133 -15.49 -4.61 -16.53
CA ALA A 133 -16.78 -5.23 -16.19
C ALA A 133 -16.79 -6.75 -16.43
N ASN A 134 -15.74 -7.28 -17.03
CA ASN A 134 -15.62 -8.67 -17.43
C ASN A 134 -15.74 -9.63 -16.23
N PRO A 135 -16.32 -10.83 -16.43
CA PRO A 135 -16.30 -11.90 -15.42
C PRO A 135 -14.87 -12.25 -14.99
N THR A 136 -14.70 -12.71 -13.75
CA THR A 136 -13.38 -13.07 -13.20
C THR A 136 -12.67 -14.14 -14.01
N THR A 137 -13.42 -15.11 -14.52
CA THR A 137 -12.92 -16.17 -15.41
C THR A 137 -12.30 -15.61 -16.69
N GLU A 138 -12.96 -14.63 -17.29
CA GLU A 138 -12.49 -13.94 -18.49
C GLU A 138 -11.26 -13.09 -18.20
N LEU A 139 -11.21 -12.38 -17.07
CA LEU A 139 -10.04 -11.59 -16.66
C LEU A 139 -8.79 -12.48 -16.51
N ILE A 140 -8.92 -13.66 -15.89
CA ILE A 140 -7.82 -14.60 -15.76
C ILE A 140 -7.46 -15.22 -17.13
N GLU A 141 -8.43 -15.44 -18.00
CA GLU A 141 -8.17 -15.87 -19.36
C GLU A 141 -7.41 -14.82 -20.18
N ILE A 142 -7.78 -13.54 -20.07
CA ILE A 142 -7.05 -12.42 -20.68
C ILE A 142 -5.60 -12.39 -20.16
N LEU A 143 -5.39 -12.59 -18.85
CA LEU A 143 -4.06 -12.64 -18.25
C LEU A 143 -3.20 -13.79 -18.79
N SER A 144 -3.81 -14.85 -19.33
CA SER A 144 -3.10 -15.96 -20.00
C SER A 144 -2.72 -15.67 -21.47
N LYS A 145 -3.23 -14.56 -22.04
CA LYS A 145 -3.07 -14.20 -23.46
C LYS A 145 -2.33 -12.86 -23.62
N PRO A 146 -1.00 -12.86 -23.71
CA PRO A 146 -0.19 -11.61 -23.74
C PRO A 146 -0.57 -10.66 -24.89
N ASP A 147 -1.02 -11.22 -26.02
CA ASP A 147 -1.39 -10.44 -27.20
C ASP A 147 -2.81 -9.85 -27.13
N HIS A 148 -3.55 -10.14 -26.06
CA HIS A 148 -4.89 -9.61 -25.91
C HIS A 148 -4.87 -8.10 -25.60
N ALA A 149 -5.71 -7.32 -26.29
CA ALA A 149 -5.75 -5.85 -26.14
C ALA A 149 -5.93 -5.35 -24.70
N MET A 150 -6.62 -6.12 -23.86
CA MET A 150 -6.84 -5.79 -22.46
C MET A 150 -5.80 -6.38 -21.51
N PHE A 151 -4.79 -7.11 -21.99
CA PHE A 151 -3.80 -7.77 -21.14
C PHE A 151 -3.13 -6.82 -20.17
N ALA A 152 -2.58 -5.71 -20.66
CA ALA A 152 -1.88 -4.74 -19.83
C ALA A 152 -2.79 -4.11 -18.75
N ALA A 153 -4.07 -3.85 -19.10
CA ALA A 153 -5.04 -3.31 -18.16
C ALA A 153 -5.39 -4.31 -17.05
N VAL A 154 -5.55 -5.58 -17.39
CA VAL A 154 -5.82 -6.65 -16.41
C VAL A 154 -4.59 -6.93 -15.54
N ALA A 155 -3.40 -6.99 -16.14
CA ALA A 155 -2.14 -7.20 -15.43
C ALA A 155 -1.82 -6.07 -14.42
N ALA A 156 -2.26 -4.85 -14.71
CA ALA A 156 -2.08 -3.71 -13.82
C ALA A 156 -3.09 -3.66 -12.66
N ASP A 157 -4.23 -4.35 -12.74
CA ASP A 157 -5.33 -4.22 -11.76
C ASP A 157 -5.43 -5.45 -10.83
N VAL A 158 -4.40 -5.62 -9.98
CA VAL A 158 -4.33 -6.68 -8.97
C VAL A 158 -5.52 -6.60 -8.00
N ASP A 159 -5.94 -5.39 -7.64
CA ASP A 159 -7.03 -5.18 -6.67
C ASP A 159 -8.38 -5.61 -7.21
N LEU A 160 -8.64 -5.37 -8.50
CA LEU A 160 -9.85 -5.87 -9.14
C LEU A 160 -9.94 -7.39 -9.07
N LEU A 161 -8.87 -8.09 -9.43
CA LEU A 161 -8.80 -9.55 -9.38
C LEU A 161 -8.99 -10.05 -7.95
N ARG A 162 -8.32 -9.44 -6.97
CA ARG A 162 -8.46 -9.76 -5.55
C ARG A 162 -9.90 -9.61 -5.07
N GLU A 163 -10.55 -8.47 -5.32
CA GLU A 163 -11.93 -8.20 -4.88
C GLU A 163 -12.94 -9.16 -5.53
N ARG A 164 -12.75 -9.45 -6.81
CA ARG A 164 -13.58 -10.43 -7.53
C ARG A 164 -13.44 -11.83 -6.95
N LEU A 165 -12.21 -12.27 -6.66
CA LEU A 165 -11.95 -13.58 -6.05
C LEU A 165 -12.46 -13.67 -4.60
N LYS A 166 -12.46 -12.58 -3.84
CA LYS A 166 -13.06 -12.56 -2.51
C LYS A 166 -14.58 -12.76 -2.55
N SER A 167 -15.23 -12.23 -3.57
CA SER A 167 -16.69 -12.33 -3.75
C SER A 167 -17.14 -13.56 -4.53
N ALA A 168 -16.22 -14.33 -5.10
CA ALA A 168 -16.53 -15.55 -5.87
C ALA A 168 -17.06 -16.69 -4.97
N LYS A 169 -17.88 -17.57 -5.54
CA LYS A 169 -18.35 -18.77 -4.85
C LYS A 169 -17.16 -19.70 -4.54
N PRO A 170 -17.20 -20.50 -3.46
CA PRO A 170 -16.08 -21.33 -3.03
C PRO A 170 -15.52 -22.26 -4.13
N GLU A 171 -16.38 -22.92 -4.87
CA GLU A 171 -15.96 -23.83 -5.94
C GLU A 171 -15.30 -23.10 -7.11
N GLU A 172 -15.90 -22.00 -7.55
CA GLU A 172 -15.35 -21.14 -8.58
C GLU A 172 -14.02 -20.52 -8.13
N LYS A 173 -13.95 -20.05 -6.89
CA LYS A 173 -12.74 -19.51 -6.31
C LYS A 173 -11.59 -20.51 -6.35
N LYS A 174 -11.84 -21.76 -5.98
CA LYS A 174 -10.81 -22.82 -5.98
C LYS A 174 -10.25 -23.04 -7.39
N GLU A 175 -11.11 -23.12 -8.40
CA GLU A 175 -10.69 -23.26 -9.80
C GLU A 175 -9.84 -22.06 -10.26
N LEU A 176 -10.31 -20.83 -9.97
CA LEU A 176 -9.63 -19.60 -10.35
C LEU A 176 -8.26 -19.45 -9.66
N LEU A 177 -8.15 -19.87 -8.39
CA LEU A 177 -6.88 -19.91 -7.67
C LEU A 177 -5.91 -20.91 -8.32
N ASN A 178 -6.38 -22.07 -8.74
CA ASN A 178 -5.54 -23.04 -9.44
C ASN A 178 -5.02 -22.48 -10.78
N ARG A 179 -5.87 -21.80 -11.54
CA ARG A 179 -5.45 -21.12 -12.79
C ARG A 179 -4.39 -20.05 -12.50
N LEU A 180 -4.54 -19.26 -11.44
CA LEU A 180 -3.54 -18.26 -11.04
C LEU A 180 -2.23 -18.91 -10.60
N ARG A 181 -2.25 -20.03 -9.88
CA ARG A 181 -1.03 -20.80 -9.55
C ARG A 181 -0.30 -21.27 -10.80
N THR A 182 -1.05 -21.78 -11.79
CA THR A 182 -0.48 -22.16 -13.09
C THR A 182 0.12 -20.95 -13.80
N LEU A 183 -0.60 -19.82 -13.85
CA LEU A 183 -0.09 -18.59 -14.47
C LEU A 183 1.14 -18.02 -13.73
N ALA A 184 1.22 -18.17 -12.42
CA ALA A 184 2.39 -17.77 -11.63
C ALA A 184 3.65 -18.56 -12.03
N ALA A 185 3.48 -19.82 -12.50
CA ALA A 185 4.59 -20.66 -12.92
C ALA A 185 4.92 -20.54 -14.42
N THR A 186 3.90 -20.42 -15.28
CA THR A 186 4.05 -20.60 -16.73
C THR A 186 3.73 -19.37 -17.58
N GLY A 187 3.18 -18.32 -16.99
CA GLY A 187 2.80 -17.09 -17.70
C GLY A 187 3.99 -16.25 -18.18
N VAL A 188 3.71 -15.23 -18.98
CA VAL A 188 4.71 -14.18 -19.26
C VAL A 188 5.03 -13.39 -17.98
N PRO A 189 6.17 -12.70 -17.90
CA PRO A 189 6.61 -12.05 -16.65
C PRO A 189 5.54 -11.21 -15.96
N ASP A 190 4.82 -10.35 -16.68
CA ASP A 190 3.78 -9.49 -16.11
C ASP A 190 2.59 -10.33 -15.56
N ALA A 191 2.22 -11.42 -16.21
CA ALA A 191 1.17 -12.34 -15.73
C ALA A 191 1.63 -13.09 -14.48
N ARG A 192 2.91 -13.51 -14.42
CA ARG A 192 3.49 -14.17 -13.23
C ARG A 192 3.50 -13.22 -12.03
N VAL A 193 4.01 -11.98 -12.20
CA VAL A 193 4.00 -10.95 -11.16
C VAL A 193 2.59 -10.70 -10.64
N THR A 194 1.63 -10.48 -11.54
CA THR A 194 0.23 -10.24 -11.18
C THR A 194 -0.37 -11.42 -10.42
N SER A 195 -0.17 -12.63 -10.91
CA SER A 195 -0.69 -13.85 -10.28
C SER A 195 -0.12 -14.04 -8.88
N VAL A 196 1.20 -13.88 -8.71
CA VAL A 196 1.88 -13.95 -7.41
C VAL A 196 1.31 -12.90 -6.43
N ARG A 197 1.12 -11.67 -6.87
CA ARG A 197 0.52 -10.60 -6.04
C ARG A 197 -0.92 -10.89 -5.64
N VAL A 198 -1.75 -11.35 -6.56
CA VAL A 198 -3.15 -11.70 -6.26
C VAL A 198 -3.20 -12.86 -5.25
N LEU A 199 -2.43 -13.92 -5.46
CA LEU A 199 -2.38 -15.08 -4.57
C LEU A 199 -1.95 -14.69 -3.15
N SER A 200 -0.92 -13.86 -3.02
CA SER A 200 -0.43 -13.40 -1.72
C SER A 200 -1.44 -12.51 -0.98
N GLN A 201 -2.10 -11.59 -1.69
CA GLN A 201 -3.06 -10.67 -1.09
C GLN A 201 -4.36 -11.36 -0.63
N LEU A 202 -4.67 -12.52 -1.19
CA LEU A 202 -5.79 -13.35 -0.72
C LEU A 202 -5.46 -14.13 0.56
N ARG A 203 -4.18 -14.19 0.95
CA ARG A 203 -3.68 -14.92 2.13
C ARG A 203 -4.09 -16.39 2.14
N ASP A 204 -4.17 -16.97 0.96
CA ASP A 204 -4.47 -18.39 0.84
C ASP A 204 -3.20 -19.21 1.07
N ILE A 205 -3.14 -19.88 2.22
CA ILE A 205 -1.97 -20.65 2.64
C ILE A 205 -1.63 -21.78 1.65
N GLU A 206 -2.61 -22.32 0.95
CA GLU A 206 -2.42 -23.33 -0.09
C GLU A 206 -1.70 -22.79 -1.34
N SER A 207 -1.56 -21.48 -1.44
CA SER A 207 -0.78 -20.83 -2.50
C SER A 207 0.69 -20.61 -2.15
N CYS A 208 1.11 -20.88 -0.89
CA CYS A 208 2.51 -20.74 -0.48
C CYS A 208 3.49 -21.54 -1.35
N PRO A 209 3.24 -22.80 -1.74
CA PRO A 209 4.15 -23.52 -2.62
C PRO A 209 4.42 -22.80 -3.95
N ALA A 210 3.40 -22.20 -4.56
CA ALA A 210 3.56 -21.43 -5.78
C ALA A 210 4.41 -20.16 -5.56
N LEU A 211 4.28 -19.49 -4.41
CA LEU A 211 5.10 -18.34 -4.07
C LEU A 211 6.54 -18.75 -3.75
N LEU A 212 6.75 -19.89 -3.11
CA LEU A 212 8.08 -20.45 -2.86
C LEU A 212 8.80 -20.82 -4.18
N ALA A 213 8.08 -21.41 -5.13
CA ALA A 213 8.62 -21.66 -6.46
C ALA A 213 8.97 -20.37 -7.22
N ALA A 214 8.17 -19.32 -7.07
CA ALA A 214 8.40 -18.02 -7.68
C ALA A 214 9.67 -17.29 -7.16
N LEU A 215 10.25 -17.69 -6.04
CA LEU A 215 11.55 -17.18 -5.56
C LEU A 215 12.73 -17.62 -6.46
N ASP A 216 12.55 -18.67 -7.25
CA ASP A 216 13.53 -19.14 -8.24
C ASP A 216 13.26 -18.61 -9.65
N ASP A 217 12.31 -17.71 -9.82
CA ASP A 217 11.94 -17.17 -11.13
C ASP A 217 13.13 -16.47 -11.81
N PRO A 218 13.31 -16.63 -13.13
CA PRO A 218 14.33 -15.90 -13.87
C PRO A 218 14.12 -14.38 -13.86
N ASP A 219 12.88 -13.91 -13.72
CA ASP A 219 12.57 -12.49 -13.63
C ASP A 219 12.60 -12.02 -12.17
N TRP A 220 13.51 -11.10 -11.85
CA TRP A 220 13.69 -10.57 -10.52
C TRP A 220 12.46 -9.86 -9.96
N GLN A 221 11.56 -9.33 -10.80
CA GLN A 221 10.31 -8.70 -10.38
C GLN A 221 9.33 -9.73 -9.81
N VAL A 222 9.32 -10.93 -10.38
CA VAL A 222 8.52 -12.06 -9.86
C VAL A 222 9.08 -12.50 -8.50
N VAL A 223 10.40 -12.59 -8.39
CA VAL A 223 11.08 -12.95 -7.12
C VAL A 223 10.74 -11.96 -6.01
N LEU A 224 10.85 -10.66 -6.28
CA LEU A 224 10.49 -9.63 -5.29
C LEU A 224 9.02 -9.69 -4.90
N ALA A 225 8.12 -9.84 -5.89
CA ALA A 225 6.69 -9.98 -5.61
C ALA A 225 6.38 -11.22 -4.76
N ALA A 226 7.11 -12.32 -4.95
CA ALA A 226 6.96 -13.53 -4.16
C ALA A 226 7.43 -13.33 -2.71
N ASP A 227 8.60 -12.70 -2.51
CA ASP A 227 9.14 -12.43 -1.17
C ASP A 227 8.23 -11.45 -0.40
N GLU A 228 7.82 -10.34 -1.01
CA GLU A 228 6.84 -9.40 -0.45
C GLU A 228 5.53 -10.11 -0.09
N GLY A 229 5.06 -10.99 -0.98
CA GLY A 229 3.85 -11.78 -0.77
C GLY A 229 3.95 -12.72 0.42
N LEU A 230 5.05 -13.43 0.57
CA LEU A 230 5.31 -14.32 1.71
C LEU A 230 5.46 -13.55 3.02
N GLN A 231 6.11 -12.37 2.99
CA GLN A 231 6.16 -11.45 4.14
C GLN A 231 4.75 -11.03 4.58
N PHE A 232 3.90 -10.64 3.62
CA PHE A 232 2.53 -10.24 3.89
C PHE A 232 1.69 -11.39 4.46
N MET A 233 1.87 -12.62 3.97
CA MET A 233 1.17 -13.81 4.47
C MET A 233 1.65 -14.21 5.86
N GLY A 234 2.96 -14.17 6.10
CA GLY A 234 3.59 -14.59 7.36
C GLY A 234 3.53 -13.56 8.48
N TRP A 235 3.03 -12.33 8.25
CA TRP A 235 3.07 -11.22 9.22
C TRP A 235 4.47 -10.95 9.79
N LYS A 236 5.53 -11.31 9.05
CA LYS A 236 6.91 -11.14 9.49
C LYS A 236 7.52 -9.93 8.79
N THR A 237 7.54 -8.80 9.46
CA THR A 237 8.13 -7.56 8.96
C THR A 237 9.56 -7.33 9.45
N SER A 238 9.99 -8.01 10.50
CA SER A 238 11.31 -7.81 11.09
C SER A 238 12.33 -8.83 10.59
N GLY A 239 13.40 -8.33 10.01
CA GLY A 239 14.58 -9.13 9.65
C GLY A 239 14.47 -9.88 8.32
N VAL A 240 13.54 -9.53 7.44
CA VAL A 240 13.25 -10.27 6.20
C VAL A 240 13.59 -9.49 4.94
N ASN A 241 14.05 -8.28 5.01
CA ASN A 241 14.52 -7.56 3.83
C ASN A 241 15.88 -8.13 3.36
N LEU A 242 15.85 -9.42 2.94
CA LEU A 242 17.04 -10.13 2.47
C LEU A 242 17.28 -9.93 0.99
N LEU A 243 16.23 -9.60 0.27
CA LEU A 243 16.28 -9.40 -1.16
C LEU A 243 16.41 -7.89 -1.42
N GLY A 244 17.57 -7.44 -1.90
CA GLY A 244 17.74 -6.11 -2.48
C GLY A 244 16.99 -5.99 -3.80
N ASP A 245 17.08 -4.82 -4.45
CA ASP A 245 16.36 -4.54 -5.72
C ASP A 245 16.61 -5.59 -6.83
N LYS A 246 17.77 -6.24 -6.82
CA LYS A 246 18.14 -7.34 -7.74
C LYS A 246 18.86 -8.43 -6.96
N PRO A 247 18.09 -9.37 -6.37
CA PRO A 247 18.68 -10.41 -5.53
C PRO A 247 19.54 -11.38 -6.33
N ASP A 248 20.73 -11.67 -5.81
CA ASP A 248 21.59 -12.73 -6.35
C ASP A 248 21.05 -14.13 -5.99
N ASN A 249 21.61 -15.16 -6.61
CA ASN A 249 21.17 -16.54 -6.40
C ASN A 249 21.31 -17.00 -4.93
N LYS A 250 22.33 -16.49 -4.21
CA LYS A 250 22.55 -16.85 -2.80
C LYS A 250 21.47 -16.21 -1.91
N ALA A 251 21.15 -14.95 -2.14
CA ALA A 251 20.08 -14.26 -1.41
C ALA A 251 18.72 -14.95 -1.65
N ARG A 252 18.41 -15.32 -2.90
CA ARG A 252 17.19 -16.05 -3.27
C ARG A 252 17.09 -17.39 -2.56
N ALA A 253 18.15 -18.20 -2.60
CA ALA A 253 18.19 -19.50 -1.92
C ALA A 253 18.01 -19.35 -0.40
N THR A 254 18.66 -18.37 0.22
CA THR A 254 18.50 -18.08 1.64
C THR A 254 17.07 -17.68 2.00
N ALA A 255 16.44 -16.81 1.20
CA ALA A 255 15.05 -16.39 1.39
C ALA A 255 14.11 -17.61 1.23
N LYS A 256 14.31 -18.43 0.20
CA LYS A 256 13.50 -19.63 -0.05
C LYS A 256 13.56 -20.60 1.14
N GLU A 257 14.73 -20.93 1.64
CA GLU A 257 14.88 -21.84 2.80
C GLU A 257 14.21 -21.30 4.07
N ARG A 258 14.27 -20.00 4.30
CA ARG A 258 13.58 -19.36 5.43
C ARG A 258 12.07 -19.45 5.30
N TRP A 259 11.54 -19.14 4.13
CA TRP A 259 10.11 -19.20 3.88
C TRP A 259 9.59 -20.64 3.86
N LYS A 260 10.37 -21.58 3.34
CA LYS A 260 10.09 -23.00 3.41
C LYS A 260 10.00 -23.48 4.87
N THR A 261 10.99 -23.15 5.70
CA THR A 261 10.98 -23.45 7.12
C THR A 261 9.76 -22.88 7.81
N TRP A 262 9.43 -21.60 7.56
CA TRP A 262 8.23 -20.98 8.11
C TRP A 262 6.96 -21.72 7.67
N TYR A 263 6.82 -22.01 6.39
CA TYR A 263 5.63 -22.68 5.85
C TYR A 263 5.43 -24.06 6.49
N LEU A 264 6.49 -24.83 6.67
CA LEU A 264 6.44 -26.12 7.34
C LEU A 264 6.11 -26.03 8.84
N THR A 265 6.32 -24.90 9.50
CA THR A 265 5.79 -24.68 10.87
C THR A 265 4.28 -24.47 10.89
N VAL A 266 3.71 -23.93 9.82
CA VAL A 266 2.26 -23.69 9.68
C VAL A 266 1.54 -24.92 9.11
N ARG A 267 2.20 -25.64 8.20
CA ARG A 267 1.70 -26.84 7.52
C ARG A 267 2.75 -27.96 7.59
N PRO A 268 2.85 -28.66 8.76
CA PRO A 268 3.84 -29.74 8.95
C PRO A 268 3.63 -30.93 8.03
N ASP A 269 2.42 -31.08 7.52
CA ASP A 269 1.98 -32.12 6.61
C ASP A 269 2.19 -31.79 5.12
N ALA A 270 2.70 -30.61 4.82
CA ALA A 270 2.90 -30.21 3.44
C ALA A 270 4.13 -30.91 2.81
N GLU A 271 3.92 -31.51 1.65
CA GLU A 271 5.00 -31.98 0.79
C GLU A 271 5.40 -30.86 -0.16
N LEU A 272 6.67 -30.43 -0.09
CA LEU A 272 7.24 -29.42 -0.99
C LEU A 272 8.23 -30.13 -1.92
N GLU A 273 7.95 -30.09 -3.21
CA GLU A 273 8.85 -30.56 -4.27
C GLU A 273 10.09 -29.66 -4.39
#